data_0c377263f02ced19c04920aeae87d550
#
_entry.id   0c377263f02ced19c04920aeae87d550
#
_cell.length_a   1.000
_cell.length_b   1.000
_cell.length_c   1.000
_cell.angle_alpha   90.00
_cell.angle_beta   90.00
_cell.angle_gamma   90.00
#
_symmetry.space_group_name_H-M   'P 1'
#
loop_
_entity.id
_entity.type
_entity.pdbx_description
1 polymer ?
#
loop_
_entity_poly.entity_id
_entity_poly.type
_entity_poly.pdbx_seq_one_letter_code
_entity_poly.pdbx_strand_id
1 'polypeptide(L)'
;MGASSGRVVAGLFDGQRITLEEVHRFSNGGVAANDRLYWDALALWAHLQDGLRKAAASYSGRVASVGVDTWGVDYGLLGPGDELLGDPRHYRDPRTDGRRIGEDIRRNLRSWFN
;
A
#
# COMPACT_ATOMS: atom_id res chain seq x y z
N MET A 1 5.57 -3.52 1.33
CA MET A 1 5.06 -2.64 2.40
C MET A 1 4.38 -3.50 3.46
N GLY A 2 4.66 -3.28 4.75
CA GLY A 2 4.06 -4.01 5.87
C GLY A 2 3.03 -3.15 6.63
N ALA A 3 2.41 -3.71 7.66
CA ALA A 3 1.31 -3.08 8.41
C ALA A 3 1.68 -1.79 9.18
N SER A 4 2.93 -1.60 9.54
CA SER A 4 3.40 -0.47 10.36
C SER A 4 4.54 0.31 9.72
N SER A 5 5.19 -0.23 8.70
CA SER A 5 6.26 0.45 7.97
C SER A 5 6.38 -0.04 6.54
N GLY A 6 6.78 0.85 5.65
CA GLY A 6 7.19 0.54 4.30
C GLY A 6 8.70 0.67 4.12
N ARG A 7 9.23 0.00 3.11
CA ARG A 7 10.65 0.06 2.73
C ARG A 7 10.81 0.02 1.23
N VAL A 8 11.80 0.74 0.73
CA VAL A 8 12.38 0.51 -0.59
C VAL A 8 13.72 -0.18 -0.37
N VAL A 9 13.89 -1.33 -0.97
CA VAL A 9 15.06 -2.17 -0.83
C VAL A 9 15.64 -2.43 -2.21
N ALA A 10 16.93 -2.22 -2.38
CA ALA A 10 17.66 -2.62 -3.57
C ALA A 10 18.15 -4.06 -3.41
N GLY A 11 17.87 -4.89 -4.40
CA GLY A 11 18.44 -6.22 -4.54
C GLY A 11 19.62 -6.18 -5.52
N LEU A 12 20.82 -6.33 -5.03
CA LEU A 12 22.04 -6.33 -5.83
C LEU A 12 22.41 -7.77 -6.19
N PHE A 13 22.29 -8.11 -7.46
CA PHE A 13 22.58 -9.44 -7.98
C PHE A 13 23.95 -9.47 -8.65
N ASP A 14 24.84 -10.34 -8.20
CA ASP A 14 26.20 -10.52 -8.70
C ASP A 14 26.35 -11.66 -9.73
N GLY A 15 25.23 -12.29 -10.09
CA GLY A 15 25.19 -13.48 -10.94
C GLY A 15 24.97 -14.79 -10.17
N GLN A 16 25.15 -14.80 -8.87
CA GLN A 16 24.98 -15.97 -7.98
C GLN A 16 24.14 -15.67 -6.74
N ARG A 17 24.31 -14.49 -6.18
CA ARG A 17 23.68 -14.08 -4.91
C ARG A 17 22.97 -12.73 -5.06
N ILE A 18 21.97 -12.54 -4.21
CA ILE A 18 21.31 -11.24 -4.04
C ILE A 18 21.69 -10.68 -2.68
N THR A 19 22.26 -9.50 -2.67
CA THR A 19 22.49 -8.70 -1.45
C THR A 19 21.40 -7.64 -1.35
N LEU A 20 20.80 -7.49 -0.17
CA LEU A 20 19.72 -6.55 0.06
C LEU A 20 20.26 -5.30 0.78
N GLU A 21 19.96 -4.14 0.24
CA GLU A 21 20.27 -2.84 0.83
C GLU A 21 18.99 -2.01 1.04
N GLU A 22 18.72 -1.60 2.29
CA GLU A 22 17.60 -0.74 2.58
C GLU A 22 17.91 0.69 2.15
N VAL A 23 17.19 1.18 1.15
CA VAL A 23 17.38 2.52 0.55
C VAL A 23 16.53 3.58 1.26
N HIS A 24 15.33 3.20 1.64
CA HIS A 24 14.38 4.11 2.28
C HIS A 24 13.42 3.33 3.17
N ARG A 25 13.18 3.86 4.37
CA ARG A 25 12.18 3.34 5.32
C ARG A 25 11.24 4.47 5.73
N PHE A 26 9.98 4.15 5.89
CA PHE A 26 8.97 5.09 6.35
C PHE A 26 7.91 4.40 7.21
N SER A 27 7.27 5.16 8.09
CA SER A 27 6.10 4.71 8.83
C SER A 27 4.88 4.73 7.92
N ASN A 28 4.02 3.72 8.01
CA ASN A 28 2.77 3.64 7.28
C ASN A 28 1.60 3.21 8.18
N GLY A 29 1.62 3.62 9.44
CA GLY A 29 0.48 3.45 10.33
C GLY A 29 -0.78 4.11 9.76
N GLY A 30 -1.95 3.56 10.11
CA GLY A 30 -3.21 4.15 9.71
C GLY A 30 -3.42 5.55 10.30
N VAL A 31 -4.21 6.37 9.62
CA VAL A 31 -4.64 7.70 10.08
C VAL A 31 -6.04 7.60 10.65
N ALA A 32 -6.19 7.99 11.92
CA ALA A 32 -7.50 8.03 12.57
C ALA A 32 -8.21 9.36 12.25
N ALA A 33 -9.43 9.27 11.74
CA ALA A 33 -10.29 10.42 11.49
C ALA A 33 -11.77 10.02 11.63
N ASN A 34 -12.57 10.82 12.34
CA ASN A 34 -14.02 10.61 12.53
C ASN A 34 -14.37 9.18 12.99
N ASP A 35 -13.69 8.69 14.02
CA ASP A 35 -13.86 7.34 14.58
C ASP A 35 -13.61 6.21 13.57
N ARG A 36 -12.80 6.48 12.54
CA ARG A 36 -12.40 5.54 11.49
C ARG A 36 -10.89 5.53 11.31
N LEU A 37 -10.40 4.44 10.78
CA LEU A 37 -8.99 4.28 10.46
C LEU A 37 -8.82 4.14 8.94
N TYR A 38 -7.93 4.94 8.37
CA TYR A 38 -7.66 5.02 6.93
C TYR A 38 -6.20 4.77 6.62
N TRP A 39 -5.91 4.38 5.40
CA TRP A 39 -4.58 4.50 4.83
C TRP A 39 -4.42 5.88 4.20
N ASP A 40 -3.32 6.56 4.50
CA ASP A 40 -2.90 7.75 3.76
C ASP A 40 -2.22 7.31 2.45
N ALA A 41 -3.03 7.05 1.44
CA ALA A 41 -2.56 6.54 0.15
C ALA A 41 -1.61 7.54 -0.56
N LEU A 42 -1.84 8.84 -0.39
CA LEU A 42 -0.99 9.87 -1.00
C LEU A 42 0.37 9.95 -0.32
N ALA A 43 0.44 9.85 1.01
CA ALA A 43 1.70 9.79 1.73
C ALA A 43 2.47 8.50 1.38
N LEU A 44 1.81 7.35 1.28
CA LEU A 44 2.43 6.11 0.83
C LEU A 44 3.06 6.26 -0.56
N TRP A 45 2.33 6.88 -1.49
CA TRP A 45 2.82 7.14 -2.84
C TRP A 45 4.03 8.08 -2.84
N ALA A 46 3.98 9.16 -2.06
CA ALA A 46 5.10 10.09 -1.92
C ALA A 46 6.36 9.38 -1.38
N HIS A 47 6.23 8.55 -0.35
CA HIS A 47 7.34 7.77 0.20
C HIS A 47 7.93 6.77 -0.79
N LEU A 48 7.08 6.12 -1.60
CA LEU A 48 7.56 5.22 -2.67
C LEU A 48 8.37 5.99 -3.70
N GLN A 49 7.89 7.15 -4.16
CA GLN A 49 8.62 7.99 -5.10
C GLN A 49 9.97 8.44 -4.54
N ASP A 50 10.01 8.87 -3.27
CA ASP A 50 11.26 9.29 -2.62
C ASP A 50 12.26 8.14 -2.53
N GLY A 51 11.78 6.95 -2.17
CA GLY A 51 12.63 5.76 -2.15
C GLY A 51 13.15 5.38 -3.53
N LEU A 52 12.32 5.46 -4.56
CA LEU A 52 12.73 5.20 -5.95
C LEU A 52 13.75 6.24 -6.45
N ARG A 53 13.57 7.53 -6.14
CA ARG A 53 14.54 8.58 -6.47
C ARG A 53 15.90 8.32 -5.80
N LYS A 54 15.90 7.93 -4.51
CA LYS A 54 17.12 7.56 -3.79
C LYS A 54 17.80 6.35 -4.41
N ALA A 55 17.04 5.32 -4.76
CA ALA A 55 17.57 4.14 -5.44
C ALA A 55 18.17 4.50 -6.80
N ALA A 56 17.48 5.30 -7.61
CA ALA A 56 17.97 5.76 -8.90
C ALA A 56 19.26 6.57 -8.77
N ALA A 57 19.38 7.42 -7.76
CA ALA A 57 20.59 8.21 -7.50
C ALA A 57 21.77 7.31 -7.07
N SER A 58 21.51 6.29 -6.21
CA SER A 58 22.56 5.39 -5.70
C SER A 58 23.03 4.37 -6.74
N TYR A 59 22.12 3.93 -7.60
CA TYR A 59 22.38 2.83 -8.55
C TYR A 59 22.20 3.25 -10.01
N SER A 60 22.51 4.50 -10.34
CA SER A 60 22.31 5.14 -11.65
C SER A 60 22.54 4.20 -12.82
N GLY A 61 21.52 4.04 -13.67
CA GLY A 61 21.58 3.22 -14.88
C GLY A 61 21.65 1.69 -14.68
N ARG A 62 21.67 1.20 -13.45
CA ARG A 62 21.77 -0.22 -13.11
C ARG A 62 20.49 -0.86 -12.60
N VAL A 63 19.41 -0.10 -12.45
CA VAL A 63 18.11 -0.64 -12.04
C VAL A 63 17.48 -1.36 -13.22
N ALA A 64 17.38 -2.69 -13.14
CA ALA A 64 16.83 -3.52 -14.20
C ALA A 64 15.31 -3.71 -14.08
N SER A 65 14.77 -3.73 -12.87
CA SER A 65 13.34 -3.95 -12.62
C SER A 65 12.91 -3.36 -11.28
N VAL A 66 11.60 -3.15 -11.14
CA VAL A 66 10.95 -2.75 -9.88
C VAL A 66 9.80 -3.70 -9.63
N GLY A 67 9.66 -4.16 -8.40
CA GLY A 67 8.53 -4.93 -7.91
C GLY A 67 7.92 -4.31 -6.67
N VAL A 68 6.65 -4.55 -6.45
CA VAL A 68 5.94 -4.08 -5.25
C VAL A 68 5.34 -5.28 -4.54
N ASP A 69 5.61 -5.36 -3.24
CA ASP A 69 4.99 -6.30 -2.32
C ASP A 69 4.28 -5.55 -1.19
N THR A 70 3.06 -5.98 -0.86
CA THR A 70 2.20 -5.31 0.11
C THR A 70 1.21 -6.29 0.75
N TRP A 71 0.39 -5.82 1.67
CA TRP A 71 -0.74 -6.58 2.23
C TRP A 71 -1.88 -6.70 1.23
N GLY A 72 -2.67 -7.74 1.32
CA GLY A 72 -3.66 -8.13 0.29
C GLY A 72 -5.13 -8.00 0.69
N VAL A 73 -5.48 -7.30 1.78
CA VAL A 73 -6.85 -7.29 2.33
C VAL A 73 -7.57 -5.95 2.18
N ASP A 74 -6.84 -4.90 1.80
CA ASP A 74 -7.38 -3.56 1.61
C ASP A 74 -7.48 -3.21 0.13
N TYR A 75 -8.35 -2.28 -0.20
CA TYR A 75 -8.57 -1.82 -1.55
C TYR A 75 -8.92 -0.32 -1.57
N GLY A 76 -8.63 0.33 -2.67
CA GLY A 76 -9.10 1.67 -3.00
C GLY A 76 -10.09 1.63 -4.16
N LEU A 77 -11.05 2.55 -4.17
CA LEU A 77 -11.96 2.74 -5.29
C LEU A 77 -11.41 3.82 -6.21
N LEU A 78 -11.41 3.53 -7.51
CA LEU A 78 -10.98 4.48 -8.53
C LEU A 78 -12.19 4.95 -9.34
N GLY A 79 -12.19 6.20 -9.75
CA GLY A 79 -13.14 6.76 -10.67
C GLY A 79 -12.77 6.46 -12.13
N PRO A 80 -13.58 6.94 -13.09
CA PRO A 80 -13.38 6.69 -14.53
C PRO A 80 -12.07 7.24 -15.10
N GLY A 81 -11.47 8.23 -14.45
CA GLY A 81 -10.18 8.82 -14.80
C GLY A 81 -9.00 8.30 -13.95
N ASP A 82 -9.14 7.14 -13.33
CA ASP A 82 -8.16 6.54 -12.42
C ASP A 82 -7.88 7.38 -11.16
N GLU A 83 -8.72 8.37 -10.87
CA GLU A 83 -8.63 9.14 -9.62
C GLU A 83 -9.09 8.31 -8.42
N LEU A 84 -8.42 8.44 -7.29
CA LEU A 84 -8.82 7.81 -6.03
C LEU A 84 -10.09 8.51 -5.50
N LEU A 85 -11.20 7.78 -5.36
CA LEU A 85 -12.49 8.33 -4.89
C LEU A 85 -12.54 8.64 -3.40
N GLY A 86 -11.53 8.22 -2.65
CA GLY A 86 -11.38 8.49 -1.23
C GLY A 86 -10.30 7.62 -0.60
N ASP A 87 -9.85 7.99 0.59
CA ASP A 87 -8.82 7.23 1.28
C ASP A 87 -9.30 5.81 1.61
N PRO A 88 -8.50 4.79 1.27
CA PRO A 88 -8.83 3.40 1.57
C PRO A 88 -8.97 3.18 3.08
N ARG A 89 -9.96 2.40 3.48
CA ARG A 89 -10.11 2.00 4.87
C ARG A 89 -9.01 1.01 5.25
N HIS A 90 -8.42 1.25 6.41
CA HIS A 90 -7.43 0.34 6.97
C HIS A 90 -8.11 -0.96 7.43
N TYR A 91 -7.46 -2.12 7.29
CA TYR A 91 -8.03 -3.41 7.69
C TYR A 91 -8.30 -3.55 9.20
N ARG A 92 -7.65 -2.72 10.03
CA ARG A 92 -7.92 -2.61 11.48
C ARG A 92 -8.97 -1.57 11.83
N ASP A 93 -9.68 -1.02 10.85
CA ASP A 93 -10.80 -0.11 11.13
C ASP A 93 -11.90 -0.84 11.88
N PRO A 94 -12.45 -0.27 12.98
CA PRO A 94 -13.42 -0.97 13.84
C PRO A 94 -14.74 -1.30 13.15
N ARG A 95 -14.98 -0.83 11.92
CA ARG A 95 -16.20 -1.18 11.14
C ARG A 95 -16.39 -2.68 10.94
N THR A 96 -15.30 -3.46 11.02
CA THR A 96 -15.33 -4.91 10.83
C THR A 96 -15.43 -5.69 12.13
N ASP A 97 -15.35 -5.02 13.30
CA ASP A 97 -15.43 -5.67 14.59
C ASP A 97 -16.81 -6.31 14.78
N GLY A 98 -16.82 -7.58 15.11
CA GLY A 98 -18.06 -8.36 15.29
C GLY A 98 -18.82 -8.69 14.01
N ARG A 99 -18.33 -8.34 12.82
CA ARG A 99 -18.96 -8.63 11.53
C ARG A 99 -18.30 -9.82 10.85
N ARG A 100 -19.11 -10.77 10.37
CA ARG A 100 -18.63 -11.81 9.44
C ARG A 100 -18.54 -11.20 8.05
N ILE A 101 -17.34 -11.11 7.49
CA ILE A 101 -17.06 -10.53 6.16
C ILE A 101 -18.02 -11.03 5.06
N GLY A 102 -18.50 -12.26 5.15
CA GLY A 102 -19.46 -12.83 4.20
C GLY A 102 -20.87 -12.23 4.25
N GLU A 103 -21.30 -11.65 5.35
CA GLU A 103 -22.65 -11.06 5.49
C GLU A 103 -22.72 -9.65 4.91
N ASP A 104 -21.66 -8.86 5.05
CA ASP A 104 -21.58 -7.51 4.49
C ASP A 104 -21.43 -7.51 2.96
N ILE A 105 -20.69 -8.45 2.41
CA ILE A 105 -20.59 -8.64 0.95
C ILE A 105 -21.95 -8.98 0.36
N ARG A 106 -22.71 -9.92 0.97
CA ARG A 106 -24.05 -10.29 0.51
C ARG A 106 -25.06 -9.15 0.58
N ARG A 107 -24.96 -8.31 1.64
CA ARG A 107 -25.86 -7.16 1.82
C ARG A 107 -25.58 -6.08 0.77
N ASN A 108 -24.31 -5.77 0.53
CA ASN A 108 -23.91 -4.75 -0.45
C ASN A 108 -24.23 -5.20 -1.88
N LEU A 109 -24.00 -6.46 -2.24
CA LEU A 109 -24.37 -6.98 -3.56
C LEU A 109 -25.87 -6.89 -3.82
N ARG A 110 -26.73 -7.13 -2.82
CA ARG A 110 -28.20 -7.00 -2.98
C ARG A 110 -28.67 -5.57 -3.23
N SER A 111 -27.95 -4.57 -2.68
CA SER A 111 -28.31 -3.15 -2.91
C SER A 111 -27.91 -2.62 -4.29
N TRP A 112 -27.07 -3.35 -5.02
CA TRP A 112 -26.62 -2.97 -6.38
C TRP A 112 -27.51 -3.56 -7.49
N PHE A 113 -28.30 -4.60 -7.16
CA PHE A 113 -29.14 -5.32 -8.12
C PHE A 113 -30.66 -5.13 -7.91
N ASN A 114 -31.08 -4.22 -7.00
CA ASN A 114 -32.44 -3.74 -6.83
C ASN A 114 -32.52 -2.24 -7.13
#